data_3acec8065b6e1aff8fb7b0023ec8a26f
#
_entry.id   3acec8065b6e1aff8fb7b0023ec8a26f
#
_cell.length_a   1.000
_cell.length_b   1.000
_cell.length_c   1.000
_cell.angle_alpha   90.00
_cell.angle_beta   90.00
_cell.angle_gamma   90.00
#
_symmetry.space_group_name_H-M   'P 1'
#
loop_
_entity.id
_entity.type
_entity.pdbx_description
1 polymer ?
#
loop_
_entity_poly.entity_id
_entity_poly.type
_entity_poly.pdbx_seq_one_letter_code
_entity_poly.pdbx_strand_id
1 'polypeptide(L)'
;MLLTAETTKRILNAAEAKATALGLKVTICVVDENGLTKGLLRMDGARFTTIDIAVGKARACAGTGRSNGETAERAGRPVFQFQAMHNGFLFAQGGEPIMDRDVVVGAVGISGGTNGQVDEDIAKAALI
;
A
#
# COMPACT_ATOMS: atom_id res chain seq x y z
N MET A 1 -3.81 6.25 18.25
CA MET A 1 -5.11 5.63 17.82
C MET A 1 -4.81 4.43 16.95
N LEU A 2 -5.55 3.37 17.11
CA LEU A 2 -5.40 2.18 16.27
C LEU A 2 -6.18 2.35 14.97
N LEU A 3 -5.70 1.69 13.92
CA LEU A 3 -6.44 1.56 12.67
C LEU A 3 -7.64 0.63 12.91
N THR A 4 -8.85 1.15 12.70
CA THR A 4 -10.08 0.37 12.92
C THR A 4 -10.50 -0.38 11.66
N ALA A 5 -11.34 -1.41 11.83
CA ALA A 5 -11.95 -2.11 10.70
C ALA A 5 -12.84 -1.16 9.88
N GLU A 6 -13.53 -0.23 10.54
CA GLU A 6 -14.35 0.78 9.86
C GLU A 6 -13.51 1.67 8.96
N THR A 7 -12.39 2.22 9.47
CA THR A 7 -11.47 3.02 8.67
C THR A 7 -10.86 2.20 7.54
N THR A 8 -10.51 0.93 7.81
CA THR A 8 -10.01 0.02 6.77
C THR A 8 -10.99 -0.13 5.63
N LYS A 9 -12.26 -0.37 5.92
CA LYS A 9 -13.30 -0.50 4.89
C LYS A 9 -13.45 0.78 4.08
N ARG A 10 -13.40 1.94 4.75
CA ARG A 10 -13.49 3.24 4.08
C ARG A 10 -12.33 3.44 3.10
N ILE A 11 -11.11 3.08 3.50
CA ILE A 11 -9.93 3.19 2.64
C ILE A 11 -10.04 2.24 1.44
N LEU A 12 -10.43 0.98 1.67
CA LEU A 12 -10.63 0.02 0.59
C LEU A 12 -11.65 0.54 -0.42
N ASN A 13 -12.78 1.05 0.05
CA ASN A 13 -13.84 1.56 -0.82
C ASN A 13 -13.40 2.81 -1.59
N ALA A 14 -12.67 3.71 -0.95
CA ALA A 14 -12.18 4.93 -1.60
C ALA A 14 -11.14 4.61 -2.69
N ALA A 15 -10.24 3.67 -2.43
CA ALA A 15 -9.25 3.23 -3.41
C ALA A 15 -9.92 2.53 -4.60
N GLU A 16 -10.90 1.67 -4.34
CA GLU A 16 -11.68 1.01 -5.39
C GLU A 16 -12.40 2.03 -6.26
N ALA A 17 -13.03 3.02 -5.65
CA ALA A 17 -13.74 4.08 -6.38
C ALA A 17 -12.80 4.87 -7.29
N LYS A 18 -11.62 5.22 -6.79
CA LYS A 18 -10.61 5.93 -7.57
C LYS A 18 -10.12 5.08 -8.74
N ALA A 19 -9.79 3.81 -8.50
CA ALA A 19 -9.35 2.90 -9.56
C ALA A 19 -10.42 2.72 -10.62
N THR A 20 -11.68 2.57 -10.21
CA THR A 20 -12.82 2.44 -11.12
C THR A 20 -12.97 3.69 -11.98
N ALA A 21 -12.84 4.88 -11.38
CA ALA A 21 -12.92 6.14 -12.12
C ALA A 21 -11.81 6.26 -13.17
N LEU A 22 -10.65 5.64 -12.94
CA LEU A 22 -9.54 5.61 -13.87
C LEU A 22 -9.61 4.46 -14.89
N GLY A 23 -10.64 3.62 -14.79
CA GLY A 23 -10.78 2.45 -15.65
C GLY A 23 -9.78 1.33 -15.35
N LEU A 24 -9.28 1.26 -14.12
CA LEU A 24 -8.24 0.32 -13.71
C LEU A 24 -8.79 -0.75 -12.77
N LYS A 25 -8.12 -1.89 -12.76
CA LYS A 25 -8.45 -3.05 -11.92
C LYS A 25 -7.22 -3.37 -11.09
N VAL A 26 -7.31 -3.07 -9.80
CA VAL A 26 -6.18 -3.15 -8.87
C VAL A 26 -6.48 -4.06 -7.69
N THR A 27 -5.43 -4.44 -6.97
CA THR A 27 -5.53 -4.98 -5.62
C THR A 27 -5.12 -3.89 -4.64
N ILE A 28 -5.90 -3.79 -3.56
CA ILE A 28 -5.73 -2.81 -2.49
C ILE A 28 -5.49 -3.59 -1.20
N CYS A 29 -4.39 -3.33 -0.52
CA CYS A 29 -4.09 -3.96 0.76
C CYS A 29 -3.92 -2.89 1.83
N VAL A 30 -4.61 -3.06 2.95
CA VAL A 30 -4.45 -2.23 4.15
C VAL A 30 -3.85 -3.10 5.24
N VAL A 31 -2.72 -2.66 5.80
CA VAL A 31 -2.04 -3.34 6.91
C VAL A 31 -2.07 -2.44 8.15
N ASP A 32 -1.92 -3.05 9.33
CA ASP A 32 -1.77 -2.31 10.58
C ASP A 32 -0.32 -1.82 10.77
N GLU A 33 -0.03 -1.23 11.93
CA GLU A 33 1.30 -0.70 12.26
C GLU A 33 2.39 -1.76 12.33
N ASN A 34 2.02 -3.02 12.44
CA ASN A 34 2.95 -4.17 12.45
C ASN A 34 3.10 -4.82 11.07
N GLY A 35 2.47 -4.23 10.06
CA GLY A 35 2.51 -4.78 8.70
C GLY A 35 1.59 -5.98 8.49
N LEU A 36 0.67 -6.25 9.42
CA LEU A 36 -0.28 -7.36 9.29
C LEU A 36 -1.54 -6.90 8.57
N THR A 37 -2.00 -7.71 7.63
CA THR A 37 -3.16 -7.38 6.80
C THR A 37 -4.43 -7.24 7.64
N LYS A 38 -5.09 -6.09 7.52
CA LYS A 38 -6.42 -5.84 8.09
C LYS A 38 -7.51 -5.96 7.05
N GLY A 39 -7.22 -5.62 5.81
CA GLY A 39 -8.18 -5.75 4.73
C GLY A 39 -7.49 -5.81 3.39
N LEU A 40 -8.04 -6.60 2.48
CA LEU A 40 -7.54 -6.74 1.14
C LEU A 40 -8.71 -6.89 0.18
N LEU A 41 -8.68 -6.14 -0.91
CA LEU A 41 -9.64 -6.27 -1.98
C LEU A 41 -8.88 -6.44 -3.30
N ARG A 42 -9.06 -7.58 -3.95
CA ARG A 42 -8.65 -7.74 -5.34
C ARG A 42 -9.86 -7.47 -6.22
N MET A 43 -9.83 -6.37 -6.97
CA MET A 43 -10.93 -6.03 -7.89
C MET A 43 -11.05 -7.11 -8.96
N ASP A 44 -12.27 -7.29 -9.46
CA ASP A 44 -12.53 -8.22 -10.55
C ASP A 44 -11.66 -7.87 -11.76
N GLY A 45 -10.96 -8.86 -12.29
CA GLY A 45 -10.04 -8.68 -13.41
C GLY A 45 -8.61 -8.33 -13.04
N ALA A 46 -8.31 -8.00 -11.78
CA ALA A 46 -6.94 -7.83 -11.34
C ALA A 46 -6.22 -9.19 -11.28
N ARG A 47 -4.95 -9.23 -11.70
CA ARG A 47 -4.18 -10.46 -11.72
C ARG A 47 -3.84 -10.91 -10.29
N PHE A 48 -3.75 -12.21 -10.07
CA PHE A 48 -3.44 -12.74 -8.72
C PHE A 48 -2.08 -12.27 -8.20
N THR A 49 -1.11 -12.00 -9.09
CA THR A 49 0.22 -11.51 -8.69
C THR A 49 0.16 -10.14 -8.01
N THR A 50 -0.88 -9.35 -8.24
CA THR A 50 -1.04 -8.05 -7.61
C THR A 50 -1.28 -8.15 -6.10
N ILE A 51 -1.72 -9.30 -5.61
CA ILE A 51 -1.96 -9.51 -4.17
C ILE A 51 -0.66 -9.35 -3.39
N ASP A 52 0.36 -10.14 -3.71
CA ASP A 52 1.62 -10.09 -2.97
C ASP A 52 2.35 -8.77 -3.16
N ILE A 53 2.23 -8.16 -4.34
CA ILE A 53 2.84 -6.86 -4.61
C ILE A 53 2.19 -5.78 -3.74
N ALA A 54 0.85 -5.74 -3.67
CA ALA A 54 0.15 -4.77 -2.83
C ALA A 54 0.49 -4.95 -1.34
N VAL A 55 0.54 -6.20 -0.87
CA VAL A 55 0.92 -6.53 0.50
C VAL A 55 2.34 -6.07 0.79
N GLY A 56 3.29 -6.37 -0.10
CA GLY A 56 4.68 -5.97 0.08
C GLY A 56 4.87 -4.45 0.12
N LYS A 57 4.16 -3.72 -0.72
CA LYS A 57 4.17 -2.25 -0.72
C LYS A 57 3.62 -1.70 0.59
N ALA A 58 2.49 -2.20 1.06
CA ALA A 58 1.88 -1.76 2.32
C ALA A 58 2.80 -2.04 3.51
N ARG A 59 3.38 -3.25 3.57
CA ARG A 59 4.28 -3.63 4.66
C ARG A 59 5.51 -2.71 4.74
N ALA A 60 6.09 -2.38 3.57
CA ALA A 60 7.25 -1.48 3.52
C ALA A 60 6.90 -0.10 4.10
N CYS A 61 5.74 0.45 3.76
CA CYS A 61 5.31 1.75 4.27
C CYS A 61 5.00 1.73 5.76
N ALA A 62 4.39 0.64 6.26
CA ALA A 62 4.15 0.50 7.70
C ALA A 62 5.47 0.44 8.48
N GLY A 63 6.45 -0.27 7.94
CA GLY A 63 7.75 -0.45 8.59
C GLY A 63 8.64 0.78 8.56
N THR A 64 8.64 1.53 7.47
CA THR A 64 9.48 2.73 7.30
C THR A 64 8.80 4.01 7.75
N GLY A 65 7.47 4.04 7.78
CA GLY A 65 6.71 5.26 8.02
C GLY A 65 6.79 6.26 6.85
N ARG A 66 7.21 5.81 5.68
CA ARG A 66 7.45 6.65 4.51
C ARG A 66 6.70 6.13 3.29
N SER A 67 6.36 7.04 2.39
CA SER A 67 5.85 6.69 1.07
C SER A 67 6.87 5.84 0.30
N ASN A 68 6.41 4.81 -0.39
CA ASN A 68 7.27 4.03 -1.27
C ASN A 68 7.76 4.82 -2.49
N GLY A 69 7.10 5.89 -2.86
CA GLY A 69 7.63 6.82 -3.86
C GLY A 69 8.97 7.43 -3.41
N GLU A 70 9.13 7.61 -2.11
CA GLU A 70 10.36 8.11 -1.50
C GLU A 70 11.41 7.01 -1.33
N THR A 71 11.01 5.83 -0.84
CA THR A 71 11.96 4.76 -0.51
C THR A 71 12.40 3.93 -1.72
N ALA A 72 11.63 3.93 -2.80
CA ALA A 72 11.96 3.15 -3.99
C ALA A 72 13.35 3.46 -4.55
N GLU A 73 13.80 4.70 -4.46
CA GLU A 73 15.12 5.12 -4.91
C GLU A 73 16.26 4.53 -4.08
N ARG A 74 15.94 4.04 -2.87
CA ARG A 74 16.91 3.47 -1.92
C ARG A 74 16.89 1.94 -1.91
N ALA A 75 16.06 1.32 -2.73
CA ALA A 75 15.80 -0.12 -2.71
C ALA A 75 17.07 -0.97 -2.88
N GLY A 76 18.07 -0.47 -3.61
CA GLY A 76 19.36 -1.15 -3.82
C GLY A 76 20.35 -1.06 -2.64
N ARG A 77 20.06 -0.27 -1.61
CA ARG A 77 20.96 -0.15 -0.45
C ARG A 77 20.89 -1.40 0.42
N PRO A 78 22.00 -1.78 1.09
CA PRO A 78 22.06 -3.04 1.84
C PRO A 78 20.97 -3.21 2.90
N VAL A 79 20.65 -2.16 3.67
CA VAL A 79 19.61 -2.23 4.70
C VAL A 79 18.23 -2.48 4.07
N PHE A 80 17.94 -1.83 2.95
CA PHE A 80 16.67 -1.99 2.24
C PHE A 80 16.56 -3.38 1.61
N GLN A 81 17.65 -3.90 1.05
CA GLN A 81 17.69 -5.26 0.51
C GLN A 81 17.46 -6.29 1.61
N PHE A 82 18.08 -6.08 2.79
CA PHE A 82 17.86 -6.96 3.93
C PHE A 82 16.38 -6.97 4.35
N GLN A 83 15.76 -5.80 4.46
CA GLN A 83 14.36 -5.69 4.83
C GLN A 83 13.43 -6.31 3.78
N ALA A 84 13.74 -6.15 2.50
CA ALA A 84 12.99 -6.78 1.43
C ALA A 84 13.02 -8.31 1.56
N MET A 85 14.20 -8.86 1.85
CA MET A 85 14.39 -10.31 1.96
C MET A 85 13.77 -10.88 3.24
N HIS A 86 13.94 -10.22 4.38
CA HIS A 86 13.55 -10.75 5.69
C HIS A 86 12.18 -10.31 6.18
N ASN A 87 11.68 -9.16 5.73
CA ASN A 87 10.41 -8.61 6.20
C ASN A 87 9.28 -8.67 5.17
N GLY A 88 9.58 -9.10 3.95
CA GLY A 88 8.59 -9.10 2.88
C GLY A 88 8.21 -7.70 2.43
N PHE A 89 9.12 -6.74 2.53
CA PHE A 89 8.92 -5.37 2.06
C PHE A 89 9.21 -5.28 0.57
N LEU A 90 8.35 -4.58 -0.14
CA LEU A 90 8.60 -4.23 -1.54
C LEU A 90 8.69 -2.71 -1.64
N PHE A 91 9.89 -2.21 -1.90
CA PHE A 91 10.15 -0.78 -2.07
C PHE A 91 9.86 -0.34 -3.49
N ALA A 92 8.60 -0.42 -3.89
CA ALA A 92 8.12 0.00 -5.20
C ALA A 92 7.01 1.02 -5.01
N GLN A 93 6.98 2.04 -5.86
CA GLN A 93 5.99 3.11 -5.80
C GLN A 93 4.56 2.57 -5.81
N GLY A 94 3.68 3.14 -4.98
CA GLY A 94 2.28 2.71 -4.88
C GLY A 94 1.87 2.28 -3.48
N GLY A 95 2.68 2.55 -2.46
CA GLY A 95 2.33 2.38 -1.06
C GLY A 95 2.46 3.69 -0.31
N GLU A 96 1.55 3.92 0.64
CA GLU A 96 1.51 5.12 1.49
C GLU A 96 1.25 4.74 2.94
N PRO A 97 1.95 5.36 3.91
CA PRO A 97 1.64 5.15 5.31
C PRO A 97 0.33 5.81 5.68
N ILE A 98 -0.40 5.20 6.61
CA ILE A 98 -1.60 5.78 7.21
C ILE A 98 -1.16 6.39 8.54
N MET A 99 -1.32 7.70 8.65
CA MET A 99 -0.86 8.45 9.82
C MET A 99 -2.04 8.92 10.64
N ASP A 100 -1.90 8.83 11.96
CA ASP A 100 -2.73 9.55 12.90
C ASP A 100 -1.82 10.57 13.59
N ARG A 101 -1.89 11.81 13.13
CA ARG A 101 -0.93 12.87 13.48
C ARG A 101 0.47 12.42 13.04
N ASP A 102 1.41 12.25 13.96
CA ASP A 102 2.78 11.86 13.65
C ASP A 102 3.05 10.37 13.92
N VAL A 103 1.99 9.59 14.14
CA VAL A 103 2.09 8.16 14.46
C VAL A 103 1.61 7.33 13.28
N VAL A 104 2.42 6.36 12.87
CA VAL A 104 2.03 5.37 11.85
C VAL A 104 1.04 4.40 12.47
N VAL A 105 -0.17 4.34 11.93
CA VAL A 105 -1.20 3.39 12.40
C VAL A 105 -1.43 2.27 11.41
N GLY A 106 -0.83 2.34 10.24
CA GLY A 106 -0.93 1.32 9.21
C GLY A 106 -0.38 1.82 7.90
N ALA A 107 -0.73 1.14 6.83
CA ALA A 107 -0.35 1.55 5.48
C ALA A 107 -1.30 0.95 4.46
N VAL A 108 -1.35 1.55 3.28
CA VAL A 108 -2.09 1.04 2.13
C VAL A 108 -1.14 0.81 0.96
N GLY A 109 -1.30 -0.33 0.28
CA GLY A 109 -0.54 -0.67 -0.91
C GLY A 109 -1.49 -0.95 -2.07
N ILE A 110 -1.12 -0.46 -3.24
CA ILE A 110 -1.87 -0.59 -4.48
C ILE A 110 -1.00 -1.27 -5.53
N SER A 111 -1.57 -2.24 -6.24
CA SER A 111 -0.91 -2.87 -7.39
C SER A 111 -1.92 -3.14 -8.50
N GLY A 112 -1.52 -2.90 -9.74
CA GLY A 112 -2.35 -3.17 -10.92
C GLY A 112 -2.64 -1.94 -11.78
N GLY A 113 -2.14 -0.77 -11.41
CA GLY A 113 -2.21 0.42 -12.26
C GLY A 113 -1.25 0.31 -13.44
N THR A 114 -1.29 1.30 -14.32
CA THR A 114 -0.44 1.32 -15.52
C THR A 114 1.04 1.54 -15.18
N ASN A 115 1.31 2.17 -14.05
CA ASN A 115 2.67 2.41 -13.54
C ASN A 115 2.61 2.74 -12.04
N GLY A 116 3.78 2.87 -11.41
CA GLY A 116 3.87 3.15 -9.97
C GLY A 116 3.27 4.49 -9.57
N GLN A 117 3.34 5.50 -10.40
CA GLN A 117 2.75 6.81 -10.11
C GLN A 117 1.23 6.73 -10.03
N VAL A 118 0.60 5.96 -10.90
CA VAL A 118 -0.85 5.76 -10.86
C VAL A 118 -1.27 5.00 -9.61
N ASP A 119 -0.51 3.96 -9.23
CA ASP A 119 -0.75 3.24 -7.99
C ASP A 119 -0.64 4.19 -6.78
N GLU A 120 0.37 5.05 -6.76
CA GLU A 120 0.55 6.05 -5.71
C GLU A 120 -0.62 7.04 -5.66
N ASP A 121 -1.11 7.50 -6.80
CA ASP A 121 -2.24 8.42 -6.88
C ASP A 121 -3.51 7.79 -6.28
N ILE A 122 -3.73 6.50 -6.53
CA ILE A 122 -4.87 5.77 -5.95
C ILE A 122 -4.70 5.66 -4.43
N ALA A 123 -3.50 5.30 -3.96
CA ALA A 123 -3.22 5.20 -2.54
C ALA A 123 -3.45 6.54 -1.81
N LYS A 124 -2.94 7.62 -2.36
CA LYS A 124 -3.12 8.97 -1.78
C LYS A 124 -4.58 9.40 -1.78
N ALA A 125 -5.31 9.14 -2.86
CA ALA A 125 -6.73 9.47 -2.94
C ALA A 125 -7.55 8.73 -1.87
N ALA A 126 -7.15 7.53 -1.51
CA ALA A 126 -7.84 6.74 -0.49
C ALA A 126 -7.66 7.28 0.93
N LEU A 127 -6.65 8.11 1.15
CA LEU A 127 -6.30 8.64 2.48
C LEU A 127 -6.79 10.06 2.74
N ILE A 128 -7.50 10.64 1.81
CA ILE A 128 -8.07 11.99 1.97
C ILE A 128 -9.32 11.96 2.83
#